data_993c918578e7f0aa9ee3d569f7905503
#
_entry.id   993c918578e7f0aa9ee3d569f7905503
#
_cell.length_a   1.000
_cell.length_b   1.000
_cell.length_c   1.000
_cell.angle_alpha   90.00
_cell.angle_beta   90.00
_cell.angle_gamma   90.00
#
_symmetry.space_group_name_H-M   'P 1'
#
loop_
_entity.id
_entity.type
_entity.pdbx_description
1 polymer ?
#
loop_
_entity_poly.entity_id
_entity_poly.type
_entity_poly.pdbx_seq_one_letter_code
_entity_poly.pdbx_strand_id
1 'polypeptide(L)'
;MKFYKINNKSDFDEICKAVSPSPAGAKLMQEKSEINFIFIDEIKTPAANILKQDALSVGAELVTHNDTILGRESLNKALLMATNAQLRQLAKKEKLQDFGL
;
A
#
# COMPACT_ATOMS: atom_id res chain seq x y z
N MET A 1 18.06 -7.87 -25.94
CA MET A 1 17.01 -7.73 -24.90
C MET A 1 16.33 -6.38 -25.07
N LYS A 2 15.01 -6.38 -25.12
CA LYS A 2 14.24 -5.14 -25.33
C LYS A 2 13.30 -4.90 -24.15
N PHE A 3 13.13 -3.64 -23.78
CA PHE A 3 12.31 -3.25 -22.63
C PHE A 3 11.23 -2.27 -23.06
N TYR A 4 10.03 -2.46 -22.55
CA TYR A 4 8.89 -1.58 -22.82
C TYR A 4 8.22 -1.23 -21.51
N LYS A 5 7.94 0.08 -21.30
CA LYS A 5 7.10 0.51 -20.19
C LYS A 5 5.66 0.45 -20.66
N ILE A 6 4.83 -0.26 -19.91
CA ILE A 6 3.40 -0.44 -20.21
C ILE A 6 2.55 0.23 -19.15
N ASN A 7 1.24 0.34 -19.42
CA ASN A 7 0.28 0.80 -18.42
C ASN A 7 -0.11 -0.37 -17.52
N ASN A 8 0.18 -0.28 -16.24
CA ASN A 8 -0.01 -1.37 -15.30
C ASN A 8 -1.48 -1.75 -15.07
N LYS A 9 -2.43 -0.85 -15.33
CA LYS A 9 -3.85 -1.13 -15.15
C LYS A 9 -4.50 -1.69 -16.41
N SER A 10 -4.32 -1.03 -17.55
CA SER A 10 -5.00 -1.40 -18.79
C SER A 10 -4.31 -2.52 -19.55
N ASP A 11 -3.00 -2.68 -19.38
CA ASP A 11 -2.20 -3.60 -20.19
C ASP A 11 -1.83 -4.89 -19.47
N PHE A 12 -2.10 -5.00 -18.17
CA PHE A 12 -1.66 -6.14 -17.36
C PHE A 12 -2.16 -7.47 -17.92
N ASP A 13 -3.46 -7.58 -18.21
CA ASP A 13 -4.05 -8.83 -18.67
C ASP A 13 -3.50 -9.26 -20.03
N GLU A 14 -3.35 -8.32 -20.96
CA GLU A 14 -2.80 -8.63 -22.29
C GLU A 14 -1.34 -9.07 -22.22
N ILE A 15 -0.54 -8.37 -21.42
CA ILE A 15 0.88 -8.72 -21.28
C ILE A 15 1.03 -10.04 -20.52
N CYS A 16 0.17 -10.32 -19.54
CA CYS A 16 0.16 -11.62 -18.88
C CYS A 16 -0.13 -12.75 -19.85
N LYS A 17 -1.04 -12.55 -20.82
CA LYS A 17 -1.29 -13.55 -21.86
C LYS A 17 -0.04 -13.82 -22.69
N ALA A 18 0.75 -12.79 -23.00
CA ALA A 18 2.00 -12.92 -23.75
C ALA A 18 3.07 -13.65 -22.92
N VAL A 19 3.15 -13.40 -21.62
CA VAL A 19 4.10 -14.06 -20.70
C VAL A 19 3.65 -15.50 -20.40
N SER A 20 2.35 -15.73 -20.35
CA SER A 20 1.73 -17.04 -20.13
C SER A 20 2.06 -17.67 -18.77
N PRO A 21 1.86 -16.94 -17.63
CA PRO A 21 2.04 -17.52 -16.30
C PRO A 21 0.92 -18.54 -16.00
N SER A 22 1.08 -19.31 -14.91
CA SER A 22 0.01 -20.15 -14.44
C SER A 22 -1.21 -19.30 -14.05
N PRO A 23 -2.45 -19.81 -14.16
CA PRO A 23 -3.63 -19.04 -13.75
C PRO A 23 -3.58 -18.60 -12.30
N ALA A 24 -3.11 -19.44 -11.38
CA ALA A 24 -2.95 -19.08 -9.98
C ALA A 24 -1.90 -17.98 -9.80
N GLY A 25 -0.78 -18.07 -10.52
CA GLY A 25 0.27 -17.06 -10.50
C GLY A 25 -0.21 -15.72 -11.02
N ALA A 26 -0.97 -15.70 -12.13
CA ALA A 26 -1.53 -14.47 -12.67
C ALA A 26 -2.46 -13.79 -11.68
N LYS A 27 -3.32 -14.55 -11.01
CA LYS A 27 -4.25 -14.01 -10.01
C LYS A 27 -3.52 -13.37 -8.82
N LEU A 28 -2.47 -14.03 -8.33
CA LEU A 28 -1.65 -13.47 -7.25
C LEU A 28 -0.96 -12.18 -7.67
N MET A 29 -0.43 -12.16 -8.89
CA MET A 29 0.30 -10.98 -9.40
C MET A 29 -0.63 -9.81 -9.65
N GLN A 30 -1.89 -10.07 -10.05
CA GLN A 30 -2.86 -9.01 -10.28
C GLN A 30 -3.06 -8.13 -9.04
N GLU A 31 -3.08 -8.72 -7.85
CA GLU A 31 -3.22 -7.97 -6.60
C GLU A 31 -2.00 -7.11 -6.28
N LYS A 32 -0.87 -7.37 -6.93
CA LYS A 32 0.37 -6.62 -6.77
C LYS A 32 0.61 -5.63 -7.90
N SER A 33 -0.21 -5.65 -8.94
CA SER A 33 0.01 -4.85 -10.15
C SER A 33 -0.44 -3.41 -10.03
N GLU A 34 -1.34 -3.09 -9.11
CA GLU A 34 -1.86 -1.73 -8.91
C GLU A 34 -1.45 -1.20 -7.54
N ILE A 35 -1.06 0.07 -7.52
CA ILE A 35 -0.78 0.78 -6.28
C ILE A 35 -1.96 1.69 -6.01
N ASN A 36 -2.54 1.54 -4.82
CA ASN A 36 -3.61 2.39 -4.35
C ASN A 36 -3.04 3.60 -3.62
N PHE A 37 -3.58 4.77 -3.91
CA PHE A 37 -3.23 6.01 -3.24
C PHE A 37 -4.42 6.39 -2.36
N ILE A 38 -4.26 6.22 -1.05
CA ILE A 38 -5.35 6.45 -0.08
C ILE A 38 -4.99 7.65 0.76
N PHE A 39 -5.78 8.73 0.61
CA PHE A 39 -5.61 9.93 1.40
C PHE A 39 -6.34 9.79 2.72
N ILE A 40 -5.63 10.01 3.82
CA ILE A 40 -6.17 9.98 5.18
C ILE A 40 -6.24 11.43 5.64
N ASP A 41 -7.44 11.97 5.74
CA ASP A 41 -7.65 13.39 6.03
C ASP A 41 -7.35 13.74 7.49
N GLU A 42 -7.70 12.84 8.41
CA GLU A 42 -7.46 13.05 9.83
C GLU A 42 -6.88 11.79 10.48
N ILE A 43 -5.70 11.90 11.03
CA ILE A 43 -5.06 10.83 11.78
C ILE A 43 -4.24 11.43 12.92
N LYS A 44 -4.37 10.87 14.12
CA LYS A 44 -3.57 11.32 15.26
C LYS A 44 -2.13 10.90 15.08
N THR A 45 -1.20 11.73 15.55
CA THR A 45 0.24 11.50 15.40
C THR A 45 0.69 10.12 15.88
N PRO A 46 0.29 9.62 17.06
CA PRO A 46 0.68 8.26 17.48
C PRO A 46 0.20 7.19 16.50
N ALA A 47 -1.04 7.28 16.03
CA ALA A 47 -1.60 6.34 15.07
C ALA A 47 -0.86 6.42 13.73
N ALA A 48 -0.51 7.60 13.27
CA ALA A 48 0.25 7.79 12.03
C ALA A 48 1.64 7.13 12.12
N ASN A 49 2.32 7.27 13.26
CA ASN A 49 3.64 6.65 13.45
C ASN A 49 3.55 5.13 13.43
N ILE A 50 2.52 4.56 14.06
CA ILE A 50 2.32 3.11 14.07
C ILE A 50 1.95 2.61 12.68
N LEU A 51 1.04 3.30 12.00
CA LEU A 51 0.65 2.93 10.62
C LEU A 51 1.85 3.00 9.68
N LYS A 52 2.73 3.99 9.85
CA LYS A 52 3.96 4.09 9.06
C LYS A 52 4.86 2.87 9.26
N GLN A 53 5.06 2.45 10.50
CA GLN A 53 5.86 1.25 10.80
C GLN A 53 5.24 0.00 10.20
N ASP A 54 3.94 -0.16 10.36
CA ASP A 54 3.22 -1.31 9.80
C ASP A 54 3.25 -1.32 8.27
N ALA A 55 3.07 -0.15 7.65
CA ALA A 55 3.16 -0.02 6.19
C ALA A 55 4.53 -0.45 5.69
N LEU A 56 5.60 0.06 6.29
CA LEU A 56 6.97 -0.29 5.91
C LEU A 56 7.21 -1.80 6.07
N SER A 57 6.66 -2.44 7.10
CA SER A 57 6.85 -3.86 7.36
C SER A 57 6.25 -4.76 6.28
N VAL A 58 5.27 -4.28 5.52
CA VAL A 58 4.68 -5.02 4.41
C VAL A 58 5.14 -4.52 3.05
N GLY A 59 6.10 -3.59 3.02
CA GLY A 59 6.64 -3.03 1.79
C GLY A 59 5.82 -1.90 1.19
N ALA A 60 4.81 -1.40 1.91
CA ALA A 60 4.05 -0.22 1.52
C ALA A 60 4.73 1.05 2.04
N GLU A 61 4.16 2.20 1.72
CA GLU A 61 4.68 3.50 2.14
C GLU A 61 3.57 4.37 2.71
N LEU A 62 3.90 5.15 3.71
CA LEU A 62 3.02 6.17 4.25
C LEU A 62 3.75 7.52 4.24
N VAL A 63 3.21 8.47 3.47
CA VAL A 63 3.69 9.84 3.49
C VAL A 63 3.04 10.54 4.69
N THR A 64 3.84 11.07 5.58
CA THR A 64 3.37 11.72 6.80
C THR A 64 3.91 13.14 6.88
N HIS A 65 3.29 13.95 7.73
CA HIS A 65 3.80 15.29 8.04
C HIS A 65 5.21 15.16 8.64
N ASN A 66 6.10 16.10 8.32
CA ASN A 66 7.49 16.06 8.80
C ASN A 66 7.62 16.12 10.32
N ASP A 67 6.63 16.70 11.04
CA ASP A 67 6.63 16.78 12.49
C ASP A 67 6.02 15.54 13.17
N THR A 68 5.46 14.59 12.40
CA THR A 68 4.80 13.41 12.95
C THR A 68 5.74 12.58 13.80
N ILE A 69 7.01 12.54 13.44
CA ILE A 69 8.03 11.78 14.16
C ILE A 69 8.24 12.30 15.58
N LEU A 70 7.83 13.53 15.90
CA LEU A 70 8.00 14.13 17.22
C LEU A 70 6.95 13.65 18.24
N GLY A 71 6.01 12.83 17.84
CA GLY A 71 5.03 12.24 18.75
C GLY A 71 4.00 13.19 19.31
N ARG A 72 3.76 14.32 18.68
CA ARG A 72 2.77 15.30 19.13
C ARG A 72 1.37 14.78 18.88
N GLU A 73 0.49 14.98 19.87
CA GLU A 73 -0.93 14.66 19.72
C GLU A 73 -1.63 15.76 18.93
N SER A 74 -1.63 15.63 17.63
CA SER A 74 -2.34 16.52 16.74
C SER A 74 -2.95 15.71 15.60
N LEU A 75 -3.99 16.24 14.98
CA LEU A 75 -4.57 15.66 13.79
C LEU A 75 -3.71 16.05 12.59
N ASN A 76 -3.34 15.06 11.80
CA ASN A 76 -2.52 15.24 10.63
C ASN A 76 -3.20 14.62 9.41
N LYS A 77 -2.59 14.85 8.26
CA LYS A 77 -2.98 14.21 7.01
C LYS A 77 -1.87 13.25 6.62
N ALA A 78 -2.24 12.18 5.94
CA ALA A 78 -1.29 11.19 5.47
C ALA A 78 -1.72 10.62 4.13
N LEU A 79 -0.77 10.05 3.40
CA LEU A 79 -1.04 9.38 2.13
C LEU A 79 -0.46 7.97 2.19
N LEU A 80 -1.33 6.98 2.11
CA LEU A 80 -0.92 5.57 2.06
C LEU A 80 -0.81 5.13 0.60
N MET A 81 0.33 4.55 0.27
CA MET A 81 0.59 3.98 -1.05
C MET A 81 0.83 2.50 -0.89
N ALA A 82 -0.08 1.68 -1.38
CA ALA A 82 -0.02 0.24 -1.16
C ALA A 82 -0.74 -0.53 -2.26
N THR A 83 -0.23 -1.70 -2.60
CA THR A 83 -0.94 -2.63 -3.48
C THR A 83 -2.11 -3.29 -2.75
N ASN A 84 -3.00 -3.94 -3.48
CA ASN A 84 -4.11 -4.67 -2.87
C ASN A 84 -3.60 -5.76 -1.91
N ALA A 85 -2.53 -6.46 -2.28
CA ALA A 85 -1.92 -7.48 -1.43
C ALA A 85 -1.39 -6.87 -0.12
N GLN A 86 -0.73 -5.73 -0.21
CA GLN A 86 -0.21 -5.01 0.96
C GLN A 86 -1.34 -4.50 1.85
N LEU A 87 -2.43 -3.99 1.26
CA LEU A 87 -3.59 -3.55 2.02
C LEU A 87 -4.21 -4.69 2.83
N ARG A 88 -4.28 -5.90 2.26
CA ARG A 88 -4.78 -7.06 3.01
C ARG A 88 -3.89 -7.41 4.19
N GLN A 89 -2.58 -7.40 4.00
CA GLN A 89 -1.63 -7.66 5.09
C GLN A 89 -1.71 -6.59 6.17
N LEU A 90 -1.83 -5.33 5.75
CA LEU A 90 -1.93 -4.20 6.66
C LEU A 90 -3.23 -4.28 7.49
N ALA A 91 -4.35 -4.62 6.85
CA ALA A 91 -5.63 -4.79 7.54
C ALA A 91 -5.56 -5.87 8.63
N LYS A 92 -4.85 -6.96 8.40
CA LYS A 92 -4.64 -7.99 9.41
C LYS A 92 -3.85 -7.47 10.61
N LYS A 93 -2.80 -6.68 10.37
CA LYS A 93 -2.02 -6.06 11.44
C LYS A 93 -2.86 -5.08 12.25
N GLU A 94 -3.64 -4.25 11.59
CA GLU A 94 -4.46 -3.23 12.26
C GLU A 94 -5.58 -3.87 13.08
N LYS A 95 -6.09 -5.04 12.70
CA LYS A 95 -7.07 -5.78 13.51
C LYS A 95 -6.49 -6.28 14.83
N LEU A 96 -5.19 -6.56 14.85
CA LEU A 96 -4.51 -7.04 16.06
C LEU A 96 -4.12 -5.89 16.99
N GLN A 97 -4.25 -4.65 16.54
CA GLN A 97 -3.86 -3.46 17.26
C GLN A 97 -5.03 -2.50 17.30
N ASP A 98 -5.38 -2.05 18.51
CA ASP A 98 -6.53 -1.16 18.71
C ASP A 98 -6.08 0.30 18.59
N PHE A 99 -6.01 0.82 17.37
CA PHE A 99 -5.60 2.19 17.10
C PHE A 99 -6.75 3.11 16.73
N GLY A 100 -7.97 2.58 16.63
CA GLY A 100 -9.09 3.33 16.13
C GLY A 100 -8.99 3.65 14.64
N LEU A 101 -8.30 2.79 13.89
CA LEU A 101 -8.14 2.92 12.43
C LEU A 101 -9.18 2.11 11.65
#